data_eae8e8176b1c92ccc0f1dbb94ec3873a
#
_entry.id   eae8e8176b1c92ccc0f1dbb94ec3873a
#
_cell.length_a   1.000
_cell.length_b   1.000
_cell.length_c   1.000
_cell.angle_alpha   90.00
_cell.angle_beta   90.00
_cell.angle_gamma   90.00
#
_symmetry.space_group_name_H-M   'P 1'
#
loop_
_entity.id
_entity.type
_entity.pdbx_description
1 polymer ?
#
loop_
_entity_poly.entity_id
_entity_poly.type
_entity_poly.pdbx_seq_one_letter_code
_entity_poly.pdbx_strand_id
1 'polypeptide(L)'
;VFIAHGTTQATNALLEGDVATVGILTLGSGLQGAKSRSDTTMGDIELAEGKKLPSVNQYTDAAEEGLESRIKACLDELKKQGAQAVVAAEAFSVDDPRNESMVVEACSTRDIPATATNEISKLYGLKVRTRTAVINASIMPKMLEAATMTERSIRQAEIASPLMVMRCDGGVMTVDEVRKRPILTILSGPAAGVAGALRYERLTDGLFFEVGGTSTDISCVKDGQVMVTYAEVGGHKTYLNSLDVRTVGIGGGSMVQLRDGKAVATGPRSAHIAGVDYEVYTDPEKIVNPRLVALRPLAGDPEYAVIECDGGVRVCLTMAGAANIAGFVHDGDYARGNVEAARRAWEPLAQSMGCSVDEAAQKVLGFANQKNAAVAAQLMKDYHLDPRTTVFVGGGGGAAAVVPHLAKTMGHQHRIARNAAVISTIGVAMAMVRDMIERSVVNPTQDDVIAIRREAELKAIESGAAPGTV
;
A
#
# COMPACT_ATOMS: atom_id res chain seq x y z
N VAL A 1 3.63 12.84 23.15
CA VAL A 1 2.97 11.52 23.01
C VAL A 1 1.77 11.72 22.11
N PHE A 2 1.53 10.82 21.15
CA PHE A 2 0.41 10.85 20.21
C PHE A 2 -0.12 9.43 19.99
N ILE A 3 -1.35 9.32 19.49
CA ILE A 3 -1.89 8.07 18.98
C ILE A 3 -1.52 8.00 17.51
N ALA A 4 -0.92 6.90 17.09
CA ALA A 4 -0.61 6.66 15.69
C ALA A 4 -1.57 5.60 15.11
N HIS A 5 -2.13 5.90 13.94
CA HIS A 5 -3.10 5.05 13.25
C HIS A 5 -2.65 4.75 11.81
N GLY A 6 -2.57 3.48 11.47
CA GLY A 6 -2.46 3.02 10.08
C GLY A 6 -3.84 2.69 9.53
N THR A 7 -4.14 3.03 8.28
CA THR A 7 -5.44 2.76 7.65
C THR A 7 -5.28 2.19 6.25
N THR A 8 -6.14 1.24 5.89
CA THR A 8 -6.25 0.70 4.52
C THR A 8 -7.44 1.25 3.76
N GLN A 9 -8.22 2.15 4.37
CA GLN A 9 -9.50 2.61 3.81
C GLN A 9 -9.35 3.30 2.45
N ALA A 10 -8.33 4.17 2.28
CA ALA A 10 -8.06 4.83 1.01
C ALA A 10 -7.69 3.82 -0.09
N THR A 11 -6.83 2.86 0.22
CA THR A 11 -6.44 1.79 -0.71
C THR A 11 -7.64 0.93 -1.09
N ASN A 12 -8.44 0.52 -0.10
CA ASN A 12 -9.62 -0.32 -0.35
C ASN A 12 -10.67 0.43 -1.18
N ALA A 13 -10.91 1.72 -0.89
CA ALA A 13 -11.84 2.54 -1.68
C ALA A 13 -11.47 2.55 -3.17
N LEU A 14 -10.18 2.71 -3.48
CA LEU A 14 -9.71 2.69 -4.86
C LEU A 14 -9.84 1.29 -5.50
N LEU A 15 -9.46 0.23 -4.79
CA LEU A 15 -9.51 -1.15 -5.31
C LEU A 15 -10.94 -1.64 -5.51
N GLU A 16 -11.87 -1.23 -4.66
CA GLU A 16 -13.29 -1.60 -4.74
C GLU A 16 -14.08 -0.71 -5.70
N GLY A 17 -13.51 0.44 -6.09
CA GLY A 17 -14.19 1.45 -6.89
C GLY A 17 -15.25 2.24 -6.09
N ASP A 18 -15.14 2.24 -4.76
CA ASP A 18 -16.01 3.00 -3.86
C ASP A 18 -15.49 4.43 -3.70
N VAL A 19 -15.63 5.18 -4.79
CA VAL A 19 -15.06 6.52 -4.99
C VAL A 19 -16.12 7.51 -5.47
N ALA A 20 -15.94 8.76 -5.12
CA ALA A 20 -16.81 9.84 -5.55
C ALA A 20 -16.60 10.21 -7.03
N THR A 21 -17.66 10.63 -7.72
CA THR A 21 -17.54 11.30 -9.02
C THR A 21 -16.87 12.64 -8.85
N VAL A 22 -15.81 12.91 -9.62
CA VAL A 22 -14.99 14.12 -9.51
C VAL A 22 -15.30 15.11 -10.63
N GLY A 23 -15.65 16.33 -10.26
CA GLY A 23 -15.74 17.47 -11.17
C GLY A 23 -14.36 18.13 -11.34
N ILE A 24 -13.90 18.28 -12.57
CA ILE A 24 -12.65 18.99 -12.87
C ILE A 24 -13.01 20.36 -13.42
N LEU A 25 -12.67 21.42 -12.69
CA LEU A 25 -12.78 22.79 -13.17
C LEU A 25 -11.40 23.27 -13.65
N THR A 26 -11.27 23.37 -14.96
CA THR A 26 -10.03 23.83 -15.60
C THR A 26 -10.09 25.33 -15.82
N LEU A 27 -9.01 26.01 -15.44
CA LEU A 27 -8.80 27.44 -15.67
C LEU A 27 -7.63 27.64 -16.66
N GLY A 28 -7.73 28.70 -17.44
CA GLY A 28 -6.68 29.10 -18.37
C GLY A 28 -7.23 30.04 -19.44
N SER A 29 -6.38 30.62 -20.26
CA SER A 29 -6.76 31.55 -21.31
C SER A 29 -5.99 31.34 -22.61
N GLY A 30 -6.59 31.75 -23.71
CA GLY A 30 -6.01 31.68 -25.04
C GLY A 30 -5.57 30.25 -25.43
N LEU A 31 -4.45 30.14 -26.16
CA LEU A 31 -3.91 28.86 -26.60
C LEU A 31 -3.50 27.93 -25.45
N GLN A 32 -3.00 28.53 -24.36
CA GLN A 32 -2.64 27.79 -23.17
C GLN A 32 -3.90 27.22 -22.47
N GLY A 33 -4.99 27.98 -22.42
CA GLY A 33 -6.27 27.51 -21.91
C GLY A 33 -6.82 26.32 -22.70
N ALA A 34 -6.75 26.39 -24.04
CA ALA A 34 -7.16 25.29 -24.92
C ALA A 34 -6.34 24.00 -24.65
N LYS A 35 -5.01 24.13 -24.46
CA LYS A 35 -4.14 23.03 -24.08
C LYS A 35 -4.48 22.49 -22.70
N SER A 36 -4.68 23.37 -21.71
CA SER A 36 -5.05 22.97 -20.35
C SER A 36 -6.36 22.18 -20.34
N ARG A 37 -7.37 22.62 -21.09
CA ARG A 37 -8.63 21.90 -21.25
C ARG A 37 -8.41 20.48 -21.82
N SER A 38 -7.56 20.35 -22.84
CA SER A 38 -7.21 19.03 -23.41
C SER A 38 -6.48 18.14 -22.42
N ASP A 39 -5.52 18.67 -21.65
CA ASP A 39 -4.71 17.92 -20.70
C ASP A 39 -5.51 17.44 -19.47
N THR A 40 -6.58 18.15 -19.10
CA THR A 40 -7.42 17.86 -17.94
C THR A 40 -8.69 17.08 -18.27
N THR A 41 -9.07 16.95 -19.55
CA THR A 41 -10.17 16.09 -19.97
C THR A 41 -9.72 14.64 -19.99
N MET A 42 -9.97 13.91 -18.91
CA MET A 42 -9.41 12.56 -18.72
C MET A 42 -10.42 11.43 -18.98
N GLY A 43 -11.72 11.73 -18.93
CA GLY A 43 -12.75 10.69 -18.89
C GLY A 43 -12.67 9.85 -17.61
N ASP A 44 -13.22 8.66 -17.64
CA ASP A 44 -13.13 7.72 -16.52
C ASP A 44 -11.70 7.19 -16.38
N ILE A 45 -11.18 7.18 -15.14
CA ILE A 45 -9.88 6.62 -14.83
C ILE A 45 -10.08 5.18 -14.35
N GLU A 46 -9.44 4.20 -14.97
CA GLU A 46 -9.45 2.82 -14.49
C GLU A 46 -8.60 2.72 -13.22
N LEU A 47 -9.17 2.18 -12.14
CA LEU A 47 -8.50 2.00 -10.85
C LEU A 47 -8.04 0.56 -10.64
N ALA A 48 -8.86 -0.40 -11.08
CA ALA A 48 -8.65 -1.83 -11.07
C ALA A 48 -9.50 -2.46 -12.16
N GLU A 49 -9.36 -3.76 -12.42
CA GLU A 49 -10.13 -4.46 -13.44
C GLU A 49 -11.64 -4.25 -13.24
N GLY A 50 -12.28 -3.60 -14.19
CA GLY A 50 -13.72 -3.27 -14.16
C GLY A 50 -14.13 -2.20 -13.15
N LYS A 51 -13.17 -1.53 -12.47
CA LYS A 51 -13.43 -0.45 -11.52
C LYS A 51 -12.97 0.87 -12.08
N LYS A 52 -13.87 1.84 -12.16
CA LYS A 52 -13.61 3.14 -12.77
C LYS A 52 -13.91 4.28 -11.79
N LEU A 53 -13.10 5.31 -11.86
CA LEU A 53 -13.32 6.59 -11.23
C LEU A 53 -13.97 7.52 -12.26
N PRO A 54 -15.27 7.87 -12.10
CA PRO A 54 -15.93 8.75 -13.03
C PRO A 54 -15.50 10.20 -12.85
N SER A 55 -15.29 10.92 -13.96
CA SER A 55 -14.98 12.34 -13.94
C SER A 55 -15.80 13.14 -14.95
N VAL A 56 -16.15 14.37 -14.58
CA VAL A 56 -16.85 15.35 -15.41
C VAL A 56 -16.06 16.66 -15.46
N ASN A 57 -16.14 17.40 -16.56
CA ASN A 57 -15.25 18.53 -16.79
C ASN A 57 -16.03 19.82 -17.09
N GLN A 58 -15.55 20.92 -16.52
CA GLN A 58 -15.91 22.28 -16.90
C GLN A 58 -14.66 23.11 -17.16
N TYR A 59 -14.80 24.15 -17.96
CA TYR A 59 -13.72 25.08 -18.29
C TYR A 59 -14.20 26.53 -18.16
N THR A 60 -13.35 27.41 -17.63
CA THR A 60 -13.56 28.84 -17.65
C THR A 60 -12.30 29.59 -18.07
N ASP A 61 -12.47 30.66 -18.84
CA ASP A 61 -11.34 31.52 -19.23
C ASP A 61 -10.93 32.40 -18.05
N ALA A 62 -9.71 32.27 -17.58
CA ALA A 62 -9.21 33.00 -16.41
C ALA A 62 -8.96 34.50 -16.69
N ALA A 63 -8.81 34.91 -17.96
CA ALA A 63 -8.57 36.31 -18.33
C ALA A 63 -9.84 37.15 -18.51
N GLU A 64 -11.00 36.51 -18.60
CA GLU A 64 -12.27 37.25 -18.76
C GLU A 64 -12.73 37.84 -17.43
N GLU A 65 -13.44 39.00 -17.50
CA GLU A 65 -14.03 39.66 -16.33
C GLU A 65 -15.06 38.76 -15.62
N GLY A 66 -15.20 38.93 -14.30
CA GLY A 66 -16.19 38.19 -13.49
C GLY A 66 -15.81 36.72 -13.26
N LEU A 67 -14.56 36.37 -13.18
CA LEU A 67 -14.08 35.02 -12.97
C LEU A 67 -14.78 34.30 -11.80
N GLU A 68 -14.97 34.97 -10.66
CA GLU A 68 -15.64 34.40 -9.48
C GLU A 68 -17.09 33.94 -9.80
N SER A 69 -17.85 34.74 -10.56
CA SER A 69 -19.21 34.39 -10.94
C SER A 69 -19.25 33.21 -11.91
N ARG A 70 -18.27 33.14 -12.83
CA ARG A 70 -18.14 32.00 -13.76
C ARG A 70 -17.69 30.72 -13.03
N ILE A 71 -16.79 30.81 -12.05
CA ILE A 71 -16.43 29.69 -11.19
C ILE A 71 -17.69 29.12 -10.53
N LYS A 72 -18.52 29.99 -9.92
CA LYS A 72 -19.81 29.60 -9.29
C LYS A 72 -20.71 28.86 -10.26
N ALA A 73 -20.90 29.40 -11.48
CA ALA A 73 -21.71 28.78 -12.52
C ALA A 73 -21.17 27.41 -12.97
N CYS A 74 -19.83 27.27 -13.13
CA CYS A 74 -19.21 25.99 -13.45
C CYS A 74 -19.39 24.96 -12.33
N LEU A 75 -19.29 25.37 -11.06
CA LEU A 75 -19.52 24.47 -9.90
C LEU A 75 -20.97 23.98 -9.87
N ASP A 76 -21.93 24.84 -10.16
CA ASP A 76 -23.35 24.47 -10.24
C ASP A 76 -23.62 23.47 -11.38
N GLU A 77 -22.90 23.61 -12.51
CA GLU A 77 -23.00 22.68 -13.63
C GLU A 77 -22.33 21.34 -13.33
N LEU A 78 -21.12 21.33 -12.69
CA LEU A 78 -20.48 20.11 -12.23
C LEU A 78 -21.35 19.33 -11.25
N LYS A 79 -22.03 20.04 -10.32
CA LYS A 79 -22.97 19.44 -9.38
C LYS A 79 -24.16 18.78 -10.08
N LYS A 80 -24.75 19.45 -11.10
CA LYS A 80 -25.80 18.84 -11.92
C LYS A 80 -25.35 17.58 -12.65
N GLN A 81 -24.08 17.53 -13.06
CA GLN A 81 -23.47 16.37 -13.69
C GLN A 81 -23.09 15.25 -12.69
N GLY A 82 -23.39 15.43 -11.41
CA GLY A 82 -23.18 14.42 -10.37
C GLY A 82 -21.85 14.50 -9.65
N ALA A 83 -21.08 15.57 -9.83
CA ALA A 83 -19.82 15.73 -9.10
C ALA A 83 -20.07 15.84 -7.58
N GLN A 84 -19.34 15.04 -6.81
CA GLN A 84 -19.38 14.98 -5.34
C GLN A 84 -18.13 15.60 -4.70
N ALA A 85 -17.07 15.76 -5.49
CA ALA A 85 -15.84 16.46 -5.11
C ALA A 85 -15.32 17.23 -6.34
N VAL A 86 -14.52 18.26 -6.13
CA VAL A 86 -14.02 19.13 -7.20
C VAL A 86 -12.50 19.22 -7.19
N VAL A 87 -11.91 19.23 -8.38
CA VAL A 87 -10.50 19.54 -8.62
C VAL A 87 -10.41 20.86 -9.38
N ALA A 88 -9.66 21.81 -8.84
CA ALA A 88 -9.23 23.00 -9.53
C ALA A 88 -7.93 22.74 -10.26
N ALA A 89 -7.86 23.05 -11.57
CA ALA A 89 -6.70 22.73 -12.40
C ALA A 89 -6.29 23.90 -13.32
N GLU A 90 -5.06 24.39 -13.15
CA GLU A 90 -4.47 25.43 -14.00
C GLU A 90 -3.01 25.11 -14.33
N ALA A 91 -2.54 25.44 -15.55
CA ALA A 91 -1.22 25.02 -16.02
C ALA A 91 -0.08 25.48 -15.13
N PHE A 92 -0.06 26.74 -14.75
CA PHE A 92 1.02 27.37 -13.97
C PHE A 92 0.65 27.69 -12.54
N SER A 93 -0.37 27.00 -11.99
CA SER A 93 -0.78 27.17 -10.59
C SER A 93 0.31 26.81 -9.57
N VAL A 94 1.36 26.12 -9.99
CA VAL A 94 2.55 25.86 -9.15
C VAL A 94 3.35 27.12 -8.88
N ASP A 95 3.26 28.12 -9.76
CA ASP A 95 3.92 29.43 -9.64
C ASP A 95 2.96 30.50 -9.11
N ASP A 96 1.69 30.44 -9.53
CA ASP A 96 0.62 31.33 -9.08
C ASP A 96 -0.66 30.56 -8.76
N PRO A 97 -0.92 30.24 -7.48
CA PRO A 97 -2.03 29.41 -7.07
C PRO A 97 -3.37 30.13 -6.96
N ARG A 98 -3.43 31.45 -7.18
CA ARG A 98 -4.58 32.29 -6.84
C ARG A 98 -5.90 31.80 -7.44
N ASN A 99 -5.91 31.44 -8.73
CA ASN A 99 -7.13 31.00 -9.40
C ASN A 99 -7.62 29.63 -8.88
N GLU A 100 -6.74 28.67 -8.67
CA GLU A 100 -7.11 27.38 -8.05
C GLU A 100 -7.63 27.59 -6.62
N SER A 101 -7.01 28.48 -5.84
CA SER A 101 -7.45 28.82 -4.47
C SER A 101 -8.84 29.42 -4.45
N MET A 102 -9.18 30.30 -5.42
CA MET A 102 -10.55 30.84 -5.56
C MET A 102 -11.60 29.75 -5.78
N VAL A 103 -11.28 28.72 -6.55
CA VAL A 103 -12.18 27.58 -6.76
C VAL A 103 -12.36 26.78 -5.46
N VAL A 104 -11.28 26.48 -4.75
CA VAL A 104 -11.34 25.75 -3.48
C VAL A 104 -12.14 26.52 -2.44
N GLU A 105 -11.96 27.83 -2.34
CA GLU A 105 -12.73 28.70 -1.45
C GLU A 105 -14.22 28.72 -1.82
N ALA A 106 -14.54 28.84 -3.11
CA ALA A 106 -15.91 28.77 -3.60
C ALA A 106 -16.58 27.41 -3.34
N CYS A 107 -15.83 26.32 -3.34
CA CYS A 107 -16.31 24.99 -2.94
C CYS A 107 -16.52 24.91 -1.42
N SER A 108 -15.62 25.43 -0.62
CA SER A 108 -15.74 25.44 0.85
C SER A 108 -17.01 26.12 1.33
N THR A 109 -17.39 27.25 0.72
CA THR A 109 -18.66 27.96 1.04
C THR A 109 -19.93 27.17 0.66
N ARG A 110 -19.79 26.04 -0.03
CA ARG A 110 -20.87 25.15 -0.50
C ARG A 110 -20.80 23.75 0.10
N ASP A 111 -19.92 23.53 1.06
CA ASP A 111 -19.65 22.21 1.66
C ASP A 111 -19.28 21.14 0.61
N ILE A 112 -18.59 21.53 -0.47
CA ILE A 112 -18.10 20.63 -1.51
C ILE A 112 -16.63 20.32 -1.24
N PRO A 113 -16.22 19.05 -1.03
CA PRO A 113 -14.82 18.68 -0.94
C PRO A 113 -14.05 19.10 -2.21
N ALA A 114 -12.93 19.78 -2.05
CA ALA A 114 -12.17 20.27 -3.19
C ALA A 114 -10.65 20.15 -2.97
N THR A 115 -9.93 20.02 -4.07
CA THR A 115 -8.48 19.92 -4.13
C THR A 115 -7.94 20.84 -5.23
N ALA A 116 -6.95 21.68 -4.91
CA ALA A 116 -6.17 22.40 -5.90
C ALA A 116 -5.01 21.50 -6.39
N THR A 117 -4.75 21.48 -7.71
CA THR A 117 -3.68 20.61 -8.23
C THR A 117 -2.31 21.01 -7.69
N ASN A 118 -2.06 22.30 -7.45
CA ASN A 118 -0.82 22.81 -6.88
C ASN A 118 -0.58 22.42 -5.41
N GLU A 119 -1.63 22.06 -4.66
CA GLU A 119 -1.50 21.55 -3.28
C GLU A 119 -1.06 20.08 -3.23
N ILE A 120 -1.35 19.33 -4.29
CA ILE A 120 -0.96 17.93 -4.41
C ILE A 120 0.49 17.80 -4.88
N SER A 121 0.91 18.64 -5.84
CA SER A 121 2.28 18.63 -6.35
C SER A 121 2.68 20.00 -6.90
N LYS A 122 3.93 20.38 -6.66
CA LYS A 122 4.55 21.59 -7.23
C LYS A 122 5.34 21.31 -8.52
N LEU A 123 5.14 20.13 -9.12
CA LEU A 123 5.75 19.79 -10.41
C LEU A 123 4.91 20.31 -11.57
N TYR A 124 5.59 20.72 -12.63
CA TYR A 124 4.92 20.95 -13.92
C TYR A 124 4.38 19.62 -14.48
N GLY A 125 3.58 19.70 -15.53
CA GLY A 125 2.91 18.52 -16.10
C GLY A 125 1.46 18.41 -15.60
N LEU A 126 0.64 19.36 -16.05
CA LEU A 126 -0.76 19.53 -15.66
C LEU A 126 -1.55 18.21 -15.71
N LYS A 127 -1.36 17.39 -16.73
CA LYS A 127 -2.11 16.12 -16.89
C LYS A 127 -1.87 15.15 -15.72
N VAL A 128 -0.63 14.93 -15.30
CA VAL A 128 -0.29 14.01 -14.20
C VAL A 128 -0.70 14.62 -12.87
N ARG A 129 -0.46 15.93 -12.68
CA ARG A 129 -0.87 16.66 -11.48
C ARG A 129 -2.39 16.62 -11.28
N THR A 130 -3.16 16.89 -12.34
CA THR A 130 -4.63 16.80 -12.30
C THR A 130 -5.11 15.39 -11.98
N ARG A 131 -4.52 14.36 -12.61
CA ARG A 131 -4.86 12.97 -12.30
C ARG A 131 -4.64 12.64 -10.83
N THR A 132 -3.51 13.05 -10.28
CA THR A 132 -3.21 12.84 -8.85
C THR A 132 -4.23 13.55 -7.96
N ALA A 133 -4.60 14.78 -8.30
CA ALA A 133 -5.64 15.53 -7.59
C ALA A 133 -7.03 14.89 -7.73
N VAL A 134 -7.38 14.34 -8.89
CA VAL A 134 -8.65 13.63 -9.11
C VAL A 134 -8.73 12.37 -8.24
N ILE A 135 -7.66 11.59 -8.15
CA ILE A 135 -7.60 10.43 -7.24
C ILE A 135 -7.75 10.90 -5.79
N ASN A 136 -7.06 11.98 -5.39
CA ASN A 136 -7.21 12.56 -4.05
C ASN A 136 -8.67 12.95 -3.77
N ALA A 137 -9.28 13.73 -4.64
CA ALA A 137 -10.64 14.23 -4.49
C ALA A 137 -11.68 13.10 -4.43
N SER A 138 -11.47 12.02 -5.19
CA SER A 138 -12.39 10.89 -5.26
C SER A 138 -12.58 10.15 -3.95
N ILE A 139 -11.54 10.12 -3.11
CA ILE A 139 -11.58 9.44 -1.80
C ILE A 139 -11.86 10.41 -0.63
N MET A 140 -11.86 11.73 -0.88
CA MET A 140 -12.08 12.72 0.18
C MET A 140 -13.36 12.49 0.98
N PRO A 141 -14.56 12.31 0.38
CA PRO A 141 -15.79 12.16 1.16
C PRO A 141 -15.71 10.98 2.14
N LYS A 142 -15.23 9.83 1.68
CA LYS A 142 -15.08 8.62 2.49
C LYS A 142 -14.05 8.79 3.60
N MET A 143 -12.92 9.42 3.28
CA MET A 143 -11.86 9.64 4.26
C MET A 143 -12.20 10.72 5.29
N LEU A 144 -13.01 11.72 4.93
CA LEU A 144 -13.57 12.69 5.87
C LEU A 144 -14.48 12.02 6.90
N GLU A 145 -15.35 11.12 6.45
CA GLU A 145 -16.23 10.34 7.33
C GLU A 145 -15.40 9.46 8.27
N ALA A 146 -14.46 8.69 7.74
CA ALA A 146 -13.59 7.81 8.51
C ALA A 146 -12.76 8.56 9.57
N ALA A 147 -12.17 9.70 9.19
CA ALA A 147 -11.40 10.55 10.09
C ALA A 147 -12.28 11.05 11.24
N THR A 148 -13.49 11.51 10.93
CA THR A 148 -14.45 11.99 11.92
C THR A 148 -14.90 10.89 12.88
N MET A 149 -15.17 9.68 12.37
CA MET A 149 -15.52 8.52 13.19
C MET A 149 -14.37 8.12 14.13
N THR A 150 -13.15 8.10 13.62
CA THR A 150 -11.96 7.74 14.42
C THR A 150 -11.72 8.76 15.53
N GLU A 151 -11.77 10.05 15.24
CA GLU A 151 -11.63 11.11 16.27
C GLU A 151 -12.74 11.02 17.33
N ARG A 152 -13.98 10.77 16.89
CA ARG A 152 -15.10 10.59 17.85
C ARG A 152 -14.85 9.41 18.78
N SER A 153 -14.37 8.29 18.26
CA SER A 153 -14.05 7.10 19.06
C SER A 153 -12.94 7.37 20.09
N ILE A 154 -11.90 8.11 19.69
CA ILE A 154 -10.79 8.52 20.57
C ILE A 154 -11.30 9.44 21.69
N ARG A 155 -12.14 10.43 21.36
CA ARG A 155 -12.76 11.33 22.35
C ARG A 155 -13.68 10.57 23.31
N GLN A 156 -14.47 9.60 22.82
CA GLN A 156 -15.33 8.76 23.66
C GLN A 156 -14.53 7.86 24.61
N ALA A 157 -13.30 7.47 24.20
CA ALA A 157 -12.37 6.73 25.06
C ALA A 157 -11.59 7.64 26.04
N GLU A 158 -11.93 8.94 26.13
CA GLU A 158 -11.29 9.95 26.99
C GLU A 158 -9.77 10.08 26.79
N ILE A 159 -9.30 9.80 25.56
CA ILE A 159 -7.88 9.89 25.22
C ILE A 159 -7.59 11.31 24.72
N ALA A 160 -6.73 12.04 25.46
CA ALA A 160 -6.38 13.42 25.16
C ALA A 160 -5.23 13.59 24.15
N SER A 161 -4.52 12.50 23.81
CA SER A 161 -3.39 12.56 22.87
C SER A 161 -3.87 12.82 21.44
N PRO A 162 -3.13 13.65 20.64
CA PRO A 162 -3.50 13.92 19.27
C PRO A 162 -3.43 12.64 18.40
N LEU A 163 -4.35 12.52 17.46
CA LEU A 163 -4.35 11.45 16.47
C LEU A 163 -3.45 11.82 15.29
N MET A 164 -2.48 10.96 15.02
CA MET A 164 -1.61 11.03 13.86
C MET A 164 -1.88 9.84 12.94
N VAL A 165 -1.86 10.04 11.64
CA VAL A 165 -2.16 9.00 10.66
C VAL A 165 -0.93 8.72 9.80
N MET A 166 -0.65 7.44 9.58
CA MET A 166 0.48 6.97 8.78
C MET A 166 0.33 7.35 7.31
N ARG A 167 1.43 7.77 6.70
CA ARG A 167 1.55 8.14 5.28
C ARG A 167 2.25 7.04 4.48
N CYS A 168 2.02 7.07 3.17
CA CYS A 168 2.66 6.15 2.20
C CYS A 168 4.19 6.33 2.08
N ASP A 169 4.74 7.44 2.55
CA ASP A 169 6.19 7.73 2.54
C ASP A 169 6.91 7.37 3.85
N GLY A 170 6.22 6.70 4.77
CA GLY A 170 6.77 6.26 6.05
C GLY A 170 6.72 7.31 7.17
N GLY A 171 6.12 8.47 6.93
CA GLY A 171 5.85 9.50 7.94
C GLY A 171 4.47 9.39 8.55
N VAL A 172 4.17 10.31 9.49
CA VAL A 172 2.81 10.53 10.02
C VAL A 172 2.40 11.99 9.80
N MET A 173 1.10 12.24 9.77
CA MET A 173 0.48 13.55 9.62
C MET A 173 -0.75 13.68 10.51
N THR A 174 -1.18 14.92 10.77
CA THR A 174 -2.42 15.20 11.51
C THR A 174 -3.66 14.75 10.74
N VAL A 175 -4.77 14.57 11.43
CA VAL A 175 -6.07 14.26 10.81
C VAL A 175 -6.53 15.37 9.88
N ASP A 176 -6.19 16.63 10.17
CA ASP A 176 -6.55 17.75 9.30
C ASP A 176 -5.83 17.68 7.94
N GLU A 177 -4.58 17.20 7.91
CA GLU A 177 -3.89 16.91 6.66
C GLU A 177 -4.49 15.69 5.91
N VAL A 178 -4.97 14.67 6.63
CA VAL A 178 -5.73 13.56 6.02
C VAL A 178 -6.98 14.06 5.32
N ARG A 179 -7.69 15.03 5.90
CA ARG A 179 -8.89 15.63 5.29
C ARG A 179 -8.58 16.35 3.98
N LYS A 180 -7.41 16.98 3.86
CA LYS A 180 -6.98 17.70 2.65
C LYS A 180 -6.35 16.77 1.62
N ARG A 181 -5.45 15.89 2.09
CA ARG A 181 -4.62 15.03 1.23
C ARG A 181 -4.75 13.54 1.61
N PRO A 182 -5.96 12.96 1.57
CA PRO A 182 -6.17 11.54 1.93
C PRO A 182 -5.38 10.58 1.04
N ILE A 183 -5.00 10.97 -0.17
CA ILE A 183 -4.15 10.18 -1.07
C ILE A 183 -2.83 9.77 -0.40
N LEU A 184 -2.31 10.55 0.55
CA LEU A 184 -1.09 10.24 1.28
C LEU A 184 -1.22 9.03 2.22
N THR A 185 -2.43 8.51 2.46
CA THR A 185 -2.65 7.30 3.27
C THR A 185 -2.68 6.01 2.46
N ILE A 186 -2.62 6.09 1.12
CA ILE A 186 -2.56 4.91 0.24
C ILE A 186 -1.28 4.14 0.54
N LEU A 187 -1.37 2.80 0.66
CA LEU A 187 -0.22 1.94 0.98
C LEU A 187 0.50 2.27 2.30
N SER A 188 -0.19 2.92 3.25
CA SER A 188 0.40 3.26 4.56
C SER A 188 0.69 2.04 5.45
N GLY A 189 0.01 0.91 5.23
CA GLY A 189 0.26 -0.35 5.95
C GLY A 189 1.69 -0.87 5.72
N PRO A 190 2.08 -1.20 4.49
CA PRO A 190 3.46 -1.59 4.18
C PRO A 190 4.51 -0.53 4.57
N ALA A 191 4.17 0.76 4.46
CA ALA A 191 5.06 1.84 4.88
C ALA A 191 5.37 1.79 6.38
N ALA A 192 4.41 1.37 7.20
CA ALA A 192 4.61 1.18 8.63
C ALA A 192 5.61 0.05 8.94
N GLY A 193 5.50 -1.08 8.25
CA GLY A 193 6.44 -2.19 8.39
C GLY A 193 7.88 -1.78 8.09
N VAL A 194 8.07 -1.06 6.98
CA VAL A 194 9.39 -0.54 6.59
C VAL A 194 9.94 0.46 7.60
N ALA A 195 9.10 1.34 8.15
CA ALA A 195 9.51 2.26 9.22
C ALA A 195 9.97 1.50 10.47
N GLY A 196 9.31 0.39 10.81
CA GLY A 196 9.73 -0.53 11.87
C GLY A 196 11.07 -1.19 11.57
N ALA A 197 11.28 -1.70 10.37
CA ALA A 197 12.55 -2.29 9.94
C ALA A 197 13.71 -1.28 10.02
N LEU A 198 13.49 -0.07 9.53
CA LEU A 198 14.50 0.99 9.53
C LEU A 198 14.88 1.43 10.95
N ARG A 199 13.88 1.71 11.80
CA ARG A 199 14.11 2.39 13.09
C ARG A 199 14.27 1.41 14.25
N TYR A 200 13.44 0.38 14.31
CA TYR A 200 13.47 -0.61 15.39
C TYR A 200 14.53 -1.68 15.14
N GLU A 201 14.60 -2.21 13.91
CA GLU A 201 15.59 -3.21 13.53
C GLU A 201 16.90 -2.62 13.00
N ARG A 202 16.98 -1.30 12.81
CA ARG A 202 18.18 -0.57 12.33
C ARG A 202 18.73 -1.15 11.04
N LEU A 203 17.83 -1.46 10.11
CA LEU A 203 18.20 -1.89 8.76
C LEU A 203 18.80 -0.71 8.00
N THR A 204 20.04 -0.83 7.53
CA THR A 204 20.72 0.22 6.75
C THR A 204 20.77 -0.12 5.27
N ASP A 205 21.10 -1.38 4.93
CA ASP A 205 21.19 -1.87 3.56
C ASP A 205 20.58 -3.26 3.45
N GLY A 206 19.48 -3.37 2.72
CA GLY A 206 18.83 -4.66 2.57
C GLY A 206 17.39 -4.57 2.08
N LEU A 207 16.75 -5.72 2.12
CA LEU A 207 15.33 -5.85 1.80
C LEU A 207 14.54 -6.19 3.06
N PHE A 208 13.41 -5.51 3.21
CA PHE A 208 12.41 -5.83 4.23
C PHE A 208 11.25 -6.57 3.58
N PHE A 209 10.87 -7.69 4.19
CA PHE A 209 9.77 -8.55 3.75
C PHE A 209 8.68 -8.53 4.83
N GLU A 210 7.56 -7.87 4.57
CA GLU A 210 6.39 -7.94 5.44
C GLU A 210 5.50 -9.09 4.97
N VAL A 211 5.54 -10.19 5.71
CA VAL A 211 4.88 -11.44 5.34
C VAL A 211 3.61 -11.64 6.16
N GLY A 212 2.48 -11.54 5.50
CA GLY A 212 1.18 -11.91 6.05
C GLY A 212 0.80 -13.37 5.77
N GLY A 213 -0.49 -13.68 5.94
CA GLY A 213 -1.05 -14.98 5.55
C GLY A 213 -1.20 -15.14 4.04
N THR A 214 -1.45 -14.05 3.31
CA THR A 214 -1.84 -14.06 1.88
C THR A 214 -0.74 -13.54 0.96
N SER A 215 0.00 -12.52 1.39
CA SER A 215 0.97 -11.80 0.57
C SER A 215 2.26 -11.50 1.31
N THR A 216 3.29 -11.16 0.55
CA THR A 216 4.54 -10.59 1.01
C THR A 216 4.74 -9.25 0.33
N ASP A 217 4.91 -8.20 1.11
CA ASP A 217 5.32 -6.89 0.66
C ASP A 217 6.83 -6.74 0.81
N ILE A 218 7.52 -6.41 -0.29
CA ILE A 218 8.98 -6.34 -0.35
C ILE A 218 9.39 -4.90 -0.59
N SER A 219 10.25 -4.37 0.28
CA SER A 219 10.74 -2.99 0.22
C SER A 219 12.26 -2.94 0.35
N CYS A 220 12.86 -1.89 -0.21
CA CYS A 220 14.30 -1.66 -0.17
C CYS A 220 14.66 -0.55 0.81
N VAL A 221 15.69 -0.80 1.62
CA VAL A 221 16.39 0.20 2.43
C VAL A 221 17.83 0.26 1.95
N LYS A 222 18.32 1.46 1.69
CA LYS A 222 19.69 1.72 1.27
C LYS A 222 20.25 2.97 1.95
N ASP A 223 21.48 2.92 2.42
CA ASP A 223 22.15 4.01 3.13
C ASP A 223 21.32 4.54 4.32
N GLY A 224 20.59 3.64 5.01
CA GLY A 224 19.71 4.01 6.12
C GLY A 224 18.47 4.81 5.70
N GLN A 225 18.10 4.78 4.43
CA GLN A 225 16.90 5.45 3.89
C GLN A 225 16.00 4.46 3.17
N VAL A 226 14.71 4.68 3.29
CA VAL A 226 13.71 3.89 2.55
C VAL A 226 13.62 4.41 1.12
N MET A 227 13.63 3.51 0.16
CA MET A 227 13.52 3.89 -1.25
C MET A 227 12.08 4.30 -1.59
N VAL A 228 11.97 5.41 -2.32
CA VAL A 228 10.69 6.00 -2.73
C VAL A 228 10.57 6.03 -4.24
N THR A 229 9.34 5.95 -4.73
CA THR A 229 8.99 6.07 -6.14
C THR A 229 7.65 6.79 -6.27
N TYR A 230 7.30 7.24 -7.47
CA TYR A 230 5.94 7.70 -7.73
C TYR A 230 4.97 6.53 -7.79
N ALA A 231 3.94 6.57 -6.95
CA ALA A 231 2.90 5.55 -6.94
C ALA A 231 2.14 5.50 -8.26
N GLU A 232 1.76 4.29 -8.66
CA GLU A 232 0.82 4.06 -9.76
C GLU A 232 -0.52 3.60 -9.19
N VAL A 233 -1.61 4.14 -9.73
CA VAL A 233 -2.98 3.76 -9.38
C VAL A 233 -3.68 3.31 -10.66
N GLY A 234 -4.15 2.07 -10.70
CA GLY A 234 -4.75 1.49 -11.91
C GLY A 234 -3.82 1.50 -13.13
N GLY A 235 -2.50 1.37 -12.93
CA GLY A 235 -1.50 1.47 -13.99
C GLY A 235 -1.21 2.90 -14.47
N HIS A 236 -1.80 3.90 -13.81
CA HIS A 236 -1.60 5.30 -14.14
C HIS A 236 -0.58 5.96 -13.21
N LYS A 237 0.45 6.61 -13.79
CA LYS A 237 1.44 7.40 -13.05
C LYS A 237 0.79 8.57 -12.32
N THR A 238 1.22 8.79 -11.09
CA THR A 238 0.84 9.93 -10.25
C THR A 238 2.08 10.74 -9.83
N TYR A 239 1.87 11.90 -9.22
CA TYR A 239 2.91 12.65 -8.49
C TYR A 239 2.85 12.38 -6.98
N LEU A 240 2.37 11.22 -6.58
CA LEU A 240 2.39 10.77 -5.19
C LEU A 240 3.69 10.03 -4.90
N ASN A 241 4.57 10.64 -4.12
CA ASN A 241 5.75 9.95 -3.59
C ASN A 241 5.32 8.93 -2.54
N SER A 242 5.59 7.67 -2.79
CA SER A 242 5.33 6.53 -1.91
C SER A 242 6.58 5.70 -1.75
N LEU A 243 6.65 4.89 -0.70
CA LEU A 243 7.68 3.86 -0.62
C LEU A 243 7.56 2.91 -1.81
N ASP A 244 8.70 2.48 -2.38
CA ASP A 244 8.69 1.39 -3.38
C ASP A 244 8.43 0.08 -2.66
N VAL A 245 7.16 -0.31 -2.65
CA VAL A 245 6.68 -1.55 -2.08
C VAL A 245 6.15 -2.44 -3.20
N ARG A 246 6.70 -3.65 -3.33
CA ARG A 246 6.27 -4.61 -4.34
C ARG A 246 5.62 -5.81 -3.69
N THR A 247 4.35 -6.00 -3.97
CA THR A 247 3.54 -7.06 -3.38
C THR A 247 3.60 -8.34 -4.22
N VAL A 248 3.86 -9.45 -3.56
CA VAL A 248 3.80 -10.80 -4.13
C VAL A 248 2.68 -11.57 -3.46
N GLY A 249 1.79 -12.19 -4.23
CA GLY A 249 0.68 -13.01 -3.72
C GLY A 249 1.15 -14.36 -3.15
N ILE A 250 2.14 -14.32 -2.28
CA ILE A 250 2.70 -15.44 -1.52
C ILE A 250 2.86 -15.01 -0.07
N GLY A 251 2.26 -15.73 0.85
CA GLY A 251 2.38 -15.54 2.29
C GLY A 251 2.40 -16.87 3.02
N GLY A 252 2.41 -16.84 4.36
CA GLY A 252 2.46 -18.07 5.17
C GLY A 252 1.30 -19.04 4.93
N GLY A 253 0.11 -18.51 4.60
CA GLY A 253 -1.07 -19.31 4.31
C GLY A 253 -1.26 -19.70 2.84
N SER A 254 -0.30 -19.39 1.96
CA SER A 254 -0.42 -19.74 0.55
C SER A 254 -0.59 -21.23 0.35
N MET A 255 -1.65 -21.59 -0.37
CA MET A 255 -2.07 -22.98 -0.62
C MET A 255 -1.21 -23.63 -1.70
N VAL A 256 -0.96 -24.93 -1.55
CA VAL A 256 -0.23 -25.73 -2.53
C VAL A 256 -1.15 -26.05 -3.72
N GLN A 257 -0.75 -25.67 -4.94
CA GLN A 257 -1.49 -26.02 -6.15
C GLN A 257 -1.22 -27.45 -6.59
N LEU A 258 -2.28 -28.10 -7.04
CA LEU A 258 -2.23 -29.47 -7.59
C LEU A 258 -2.44 -29.49 -9.09
N ARG A 259 -1.76 -30.42 -9.75
CA ARG A 259 -2.09 -30.92 -11.08
C ARG A 259 -1.83 -32.43 -11.10
N ASP A 260 -2.83 -33.20 -11.47
CA ASP A 260 -2.74 -34.66 -11.47
C ASP A 260 -2.27 -35.24 -10.11
N GLY A 261 -2.78 -34.67 -9.01
CA GLY A 261 -2.45 -35.05 -7.64
C GLY A 261 -1.04 -34.66 -7.15
N LYS A 262 -0.25 -33.95 -7.94
CA LYS A 262 1.11 -33.51 -7.61
C LYS A 262 1.19 -32.02 -7.38
N ALA A 263 2.03 -31.59 -6.47
CA ALA A 263 2.31 -30.17 -6.27
C ALA A 263 3.06 -29.57 -7.47
N VAL A 264 2.55 -28.46 -8.01
CA VAL A 264 3.11 -27.79 -9.20
C VAL A 264 3.42 -26.30 -8.96
N ALA A 265 2.80 -25.67 -7.96
CA ALA A 265 3.00 -24.27 -7.61
C ALA A 265 2.49 -23.98 -6.20
N THR A 266 2.63 -22.74 -5.75
CA THR A 266 2.09 -22.26 -4.47
C THR A 266 1.41 -20.90 -4.67
N GLY A 267 0.30 -20.65 -3.93
CA GLY A 267 -0.51 -19.44 -4.04
C GLY A 267 -1.19 -19.33 -5.43
N PRO A 268 -1.77 -18.15 -5.79
CA PRO A 268 -1.90 -16.97 -4.93
C PRO A 268 -2.97 -17.09 -3.84
N ARG A 269 -3.86 -18.09 -3.89
CA ARG A 269 -4.91 -18.27 -2.88
C ARG A 269 -4.30 -18.68 -1.55
N SER A 270 -4.81 -18.10 -0.44
CA SER A 270 -4.44 -18.50 0.93
C SER A 270 -5.57 -19.30 1.59
N ALA A 271 -5.22 -20.18 2.51
CA ALA A 271 -6.15 -21.03 3.24
C ALA A 271 -7.21 -20.21 3.98
N HIS A 272 -6.80 -19.10 4.62
CA HIS A 272 -7.72 -18.18 5.32
C HIS A 272 -8.82 -17.63 4.38
N ILE A 273 -8.44 -17.13 3.21
CA ILE A 273 -9.39 -16.59 2.22
C ILE A 273 -10.27 -17.70 1.63
N ALA A 274 -9.74 -18.92 1.52
CA ALA A 274 -10.51 -20.08 1.07
C ALA A 274 -11.42 -20.67 2.17
N GLY A 275 -11.36 -20.17 3.40
CA GLY A 275 -12.15 -20.66 4.54
C GLY A 275 -11.77 -22.07 4.97
N VAL A 276 -10.50 -22.46 4.85
CA VAL A 276 -9.97 -23.76 5.24
C VAL A 276 -8.88 -23.59 6.29
N ASP A 277 -8.90 -24.42 7.33
CA ASP A 277 -7.91 -24.38 8.40
C ASP A 277 -6.52 -24.79 7.88
N TYR A 278 -5.50 -24.28 8.60
CA TYR A 278 -4.11 -24.64 8.32
C TYR A 278 -3.77 -25.96 9.00
N GLU A 279 -3.13 -26.87 8.29
CA GLU A 279 -2.68 -28.15 8.82
C GLU A 279 -1.73 -28.00 10.02
N VAL A 280 -0.82 -27.02 9.93
CA VAL A 280 0.23 -26.78 10.93
C VAL A 280 -0.28 -26.21 12.24
N TYR A 281 -1.47 -25.63 12.27
CA TYR A 281 -2.11 -25.10 13.48
C TYR A 281 -3.25 -25.98 13.99
N THR A 282 -3.38 -27.17 13.40
CA THR A 282 -4.37 -28.16 13.81
C THR A 282 -3.77 -29.13 14.83
N ASP A 283 -4.60 -29.64 15.74
CA ASP A 283 -4.20 -30.66 16.68
C ASP A 283 -3.80 -31.96 15.93
N PRO A 284 -2.63 -32.54 16.14
CA PRO A 284 -2.18 -33.75 15.47
C PRO A 284 -3.08 -34.96 15.69
N GLU A 285 -3.82 -35.01 16.82
CA GLU A 285 -4.77 -36.08 17.12
C GLU A 285 -6.00 -36.05 16.18
N LYS A 286 -6.28 -34.87 15.58
CA LYS A 286 -7.37 -34.72 14.59
C LYS A 286 -6.96 -35.11 13.17
N ILE A 287 -5.68 -35.27 12.90
CA ILE A 287 -5.16 -35.71 11.58
C ILE A 287 -5.13 -37.24 11.55
N VAL A 288 -6.30 -37.83 11.38
CA VAL A 288 -6.51 -39.29 11.36
C VAL A 288 -6.91 -39.72 9.96
N ASN A 289 -6.22 -40.76 9.43
CA ASN A 289 -6.42 -41.28 8.07
C ASN A 289 -6.50 -40.17 6.99
N PRO A 290 -5.48 -39.30 6.90
CA PRO A 290 -5.47 -38.17 5.98
C PRO A 290 -5.57 -38.63 4.51
N ARG A 291 -6.41 -37.98 3.73
CA ARG A 291 -6.59 -38.22 2.30
C ARG A 291 -6.45 -36.93 1.52
N LEU A 292 -5.63 -36.93 0.47
CA LEU A 292 -5.45 -35.77 -0.42
C LEU A 292 -6.68 -35.60 -1.31
N VAL A 293 -7.29 -34.43 -1.29
CA VAL A 293 -8.37 -34.01 -2.17
C VAL A 293 -8.03 -32.67 -2.83
N ALA A 294 -8.59 -32.45 -4.02
CA ALA A 294 -8.47 -31.20 -4.73
C ALA A 294 -9.62 -30.25 -4.38
N LEU A 295 -9.31 -29.00 -4.09
CA LEU A 295 -10.29 -27.94 -3.87
C LEU A 295 -10.10 -26.82 -4.88
N ARG A 296 -11.19 -26.32 -5.45
CA ARG A 296 -11.26 -25.08 -6.22
C ARG A 296 -12.12 -24.07 -5.46
N PRO A 297 -11.55 -23.12 -4.73
CA PRO A 297 -12.32 -22.19 -3.91
C PRO A 297 -13.27 -21.31 -4.71
N LEU A 298 -12.85 -20.87 -5.90
CA LEU A 298 -13.66 -20.06 -6.82
C LEU A 298 -13.61 -20.64 -8.25
N ALA A 299 -14.63 -20.30 -9.04
CA ALA A 299 -14.64 -20.60 -10.47
C ALA A 299 -13.42 -19.93 -11.15
N GLY A 300 -12.60 -20.73 -11.86
CA GLY A 300 -11.36 -20.26 -12.48
C GLY A 300 -10.09 -20.41 -11.64
N ASP A 301 -10.19 -20.71 -10.34
CA ASP A 301 -9.02 -21.04 -9.53
C ASP A 301 -8.40 -22.38 -9.99
N PRO A 302 -7.07 -22.56 -9.82
CA PRO A 302 -6.46 -23.89 -9.92
C PRO A 302 -6.94 -24.81 -8.79
N GLU A 303 -6.61 -26.08 -8.91
CA GLU A 303 -6.82 -27.04 -7.83
C GLU A 303 -5.78 -26.84 -6.72
N TYR A 304 -6.23 -26.90 -5.47
CA TYR A 304 -5.38 -26.77 -4.29
C TYR A 304 -5.44 -28.02 -3.43
N ALA A 305 -4.32 -28.34 -2.78
CA ALA A 305 -4.18 -29.48 -1.88
C ALA A 305 -4.91 -29.25 -0.57
N VAL A 306 -5.93 -30.03 -0.33
CA VAL A 306 -6.66 -30.10 0.94
C VAL A 306 -6.59 -31.54 1.43
N ILE A 307 -6.49 -31.70 2.73
CA ILE A 307 -6.51 -33.00 3.40
C ILE A 307 -7.83 -33.16 4.13
N GLU A 308 -8.52 -34.22 3.81
CA GLU A 308 -9.71 -34.68 4.53
C GLU A 308 -9.34 -35.83 5.46
N CYS A 309 -9.71 -35.70 6.72
CA CYS A 309 -9.44 -36.65 7.78
C CYS A 309 -10.75 -37.31 8.28
N ASP A 310 -10.63 -38.40 8.99
CA ASP A 310 -11.77 -38.99 9.68
C ASP A 310 -12.32 -38.01 10.73
N GLY A 311 -13.60 -38.10 11.05
CA GLY A 311 -14.28 -37.15 11.92
C GLY A 311 -14.64 -35.81 11.24
N GLY A 312 -14.46 -35.69 9.91
CA GLY A 312 -14.87 -34.50 9.14
C GLY A 312 -13.88 -33.32 9.21
N VAL A 313 -12.72 -33.53 9.75
CA VAL A 313 -11.66 -32.51 9.80
C VAL A 313 -11.10 -32.28 8.40
N ARG A 314 -10.98 -31.01 8.02
CA ARG A 314 -10.49 -30.60 6.72
C ARG A 314 -9.45 -29.51 6.88
N VAL A 315 -8.24 -29.73 6.37
CA VAL A 315 -7.12 -28.79 6.48
C VAL A 315 -6.44 -28.58 5.12
N CYS A 316 -5.82 -27.43 4.95
CA CYS A 316 -5.13 -27.05 3.74
C CYS A 316 -3.63 -27.22 3.91
N LEU A 317 -2.93 -27.76 2.90
CA LEU A 317 -1.47 -27.75 2.87
C LEU A 317 -0.97 -26.35 2.50
N THR A 318 -0.13 -25.78 3.36
CA THR A 318 0.28 -24.37 3.31
C THR A 318 1.78 -24.18 3.26
N MET A 319 2.21 -22.98 2.88
CA MET A 319 3.62 -22.61 2.95
C MET A 319 4.15 -22.63 4.40
N ALA A 320 3.33 -22.22 5.38
CA ALA A 320 3.69 -22.30 6.80
C ALA A 320 3.97 -23.74 7.24
N GLY A 321 3.13 -24.69 6.82
CA GLY A 321 3.37 -26.11 7.08
C GLY A 321 4.66 -26.60 6.45
N ALA A 322 4.90 -26.31 5.17
CA ALA A 322 6.16 -26.64 4.50
C ALA A 322 7.39 -26.11 5.23
N ALA A 323 7.35 -24.84 5.67
CA ALA A 323 8.47 -24.22 6.37
C ALA A 323 8.72 -24.83 7.75
N ASN A 324 7.66 -25.19 8.49
CA ASN A 324 7.76 -25.90 9.77
C ASN A 324 8.37 -27.30 9.60
N ILE A 325 7.91 -28.08 8.60
CA ILE A 325 8.45 -29.40 8.26
C ILE A 325 9.94 -29.29 7.92
N ALA A 326 10.30 -28.32 7.09
CA ALA A 326 11.68 -28.13 6.63
C ALA A 326 12.62 -27.51 7.68
N GLY A 327 12.13 -27.18 8.88
CA GLY A 327 12.93 -26.67 9.99
C GLY A 327 13.35 -25.21 9.88
N PHE A 328 12.69 -24.40 9.04
CA PHE A 328 12.99 -22.97 8.91
C PHE A 328 12.30 -22.10 9.96
N VAL A 329 11.26 -22.62 10.62
CA VAL A 329 10.53 -21.90 11.67
C VAL A 329 11.00 -22.40 13.03
N HIS A 330 11.60 -21.51 13.82
CA HIS A 330 12.14 -21.85 15.13
C HIS A 330 11.13 -21.64 16.27
N ASP A 331 11.46 -22.18 17.44
CA ASP A 331 10.68 -21.94 18.64
C ASP A 331 10.72 -20.44 18.99
N GLY A 332 9.54 -19.87 19.25
CA GLY A 332 9.37 -18.43 19.48
C GLY A 332 8.97 -17.61 18.25
N ASP A 333 9.12 -18.15 17.05
CA ASP A 333 8.58 -17.51 15.84
C ASP A 333 7.04 -17.57 15.84
N TYR A 334 6.40 -16.49 15.40
CA TYR A 334 4.92 -16.42 15.34
C TYR A 334 4.32 -17.50 14.40
N ALA A 335 5.03 -17.84 13.32
CA ALA A 335 4.62 -18.89 12.37
C ALA A 335 4.88 -20.32 12.90
N ARG A 336 5.38 -20.48 14.13
CA ARG A 336 5.61 -21.80 14.71
C ARG A 336 4.29 -22.51 14.98
N GLY A 337 4.17 -23.69 14.41
CA GLY A 337 3.01 -24.56 14.59
C GLY A 337 3.41 -25.99 14.99
N ASN A 338 2.46 -26.89 14.93
CA ASN A 338 2.65 -28.30 15.27
C ASN A 338 3.25 -29.05 14.06
N VAL A 339 4.53 -29.37 14.14
CA VAL A 339 5.26 -30.09 13.08
C VAL A 339 4.71 -31.50 12.85
N GLU A 340 4.24 -32.16 13.93
CA GLU A 340 3.67 -33.52 13.80
C GLU A 340 2.36 -33.49 13.01
N ALA A 341 1.46 -32.55 13.32
CA ALA A 341 0.23 -32.35 12.55
C ALA A 341 0.53 -32.06 11.08
N ALA A 342 1.47 -31.15 10.83
CA ALA A 342 1.90 -30.86 9.47
C ALA A 342 2.44 -32.11 8.76
N ARG A 343 3.36 -32.85 9.37
CA ARG A 343 3.93 -34.07 8.77
C ARG A 343 2.86 -35.10 8.42
N ARG A 344 1.93 -35.38 9.36
CA ARG A 344 0.83 -36.31 9.11
C ARG A 344 -0.05 -35.85 7.94
N ALA A 345 -0.38 -34.57 7.89
CA ALA A 345 -1.21 -34.01 6.80
C ALA A 345 -0.48 -34.02 5.44
N TRP A 346 0.86 -33.95 5.43
CA TRP A 346 1.64 -33.94 4.18
C TRP A 346 1.94 -35.32 3.61
N GLU A 347 1.76 -36.41 4.37
CA GLU A 347 2.01 -37.79 3.92
C GLU A 347 1.32 -38.15 2.60
N PRO A 348 0.00 -37.85 2.41
CA PRO A 348 -0.68 -38.22 1.17
C PRO A 348 -0.13 -37.49 -0.06
N LEU A 349 0.26 -36.22 0.10
CA LEU A 349 0.88 -35.46 -0.99
C LEU A 349 2.27 -36.03 -1.32
N ALA A 350 3.09 -36.31 -0.32
CA ALA A 350 4.42 -36.89 -0.50
C ALA A 350 4.35 -38.25 -1.20
N GLN A 351 3.42 -39.12 -0.81
CA GLN A 351 3.15 -40.38 -1.48
C GLN A 351 2.76 -40.20 -2.95
N SER A 352 1.85 -39.26 -3.23
CA SER A 352 1.45 -38.94 -4.61
C SER A 352 2.60 -38.41 -5.47
N MET A 353 3.53 -37.69 -4.86
CA MET A 353 4.73 -37.20 -5.53
C MET A 353 5.87 -38.21 -5.61
N GLY A 354 5.75 -39.38 -4.94
CA GLY A 354 6.80 -40.41 -4.88
C GLY A 354 8.07 -39.94 -4.17
N CYS A 355 7.93 -39.13 -3.11
CA CYS A 355 9.07 -38.58 -2.36
C CYS A 355 8.76 -38.53 -0.85
N SER A 356 9.74 -38.19 -0.04
CA SER A 356 9.55 -37.96 1.39
C SER A 356 8.78 -36.68 1.68
N VAL A 357 8.20 -36.57 2.87
CA VAL A 357 7.51 -35.35 3.34
C VAL A 357 8.45 -34.14 3.32
N ASP A 358 9.71 -34.32 3.71
CA ASP A 358 10.71 -33.25 3.68
C ASP A 358 11.03 -32.77 2.26
N GLU A 359 11.16 -33.68 1.29
CA GLU A 359 11.37 -33.34 -0.12
C GLU A 359 10.15 -32.65 -0.72
N ALA A 360 8.93 -33.09 -0.38
CA ALA A 360 7.70 -32.41 -0.81
C ALA A 360 7.64 -30.97 -0.27
N ALA A 361 7.95 -30.77 1.02
CA ALA A 361 7.99 -29.47 1.65
C ALA A 361 9.03 -28.55 1.00
N GLN A 362 10.25 -29.04 0.74
CA GLN A 362 11.31 -28.28 0.07
C GLN A 362 10.91 -27.86 -1.36
N LYS A 363 10.26 -28.74 -2.13
CA LYS A 363 9.77 -28.40 -3.47
C LYS A 363 8.72 -27.28 -3.42
N VAL A 364 7.78 -27.35 -2.48
CA VAL A 364 6.73 -26.34 -2.32
C VAL A 364 7.31 -24.99 -1.91
N LEU A 365 8.27 -24.97 -0.99
CA LEU A 365 9.03 -23.75 -0.63
C LEU A 365 9.76 -23.17 -1.84
N GLY A 366 10.33 -24.02 -2.68
CA GLY A 366 10.98 -23.61 -3.93
C GLY A 366 9.99 -22.92 -4.89
N PHE A 367 8.80 -23.49 -5.12
CA PHE A 367 7.76 -22.88 -5.96
C PHE A 367 7.31 -21.51 -5.43
N ALA A 368 7.08 -21.42 -4.14
CA ALA A 368 6.65 -20.20 -3.49
C ALA A 368 7.72 -19.10 -3.62
N ASN A 369 8.95 -19.43 -3.25
CA ASN A 369 10.03 -18.45 -3.19
C ASN A 369 10.58 -18.04 -4.55
N GLN A 370 10.32 -18.77 -5.63
CA GLN A 370 10.69 -18.34 -6.97
C GLN A 370 10.11 -16.95 -7.34
N LYS A 371 8.84 -16.71 -6.96
CA LYS A 371 8.17 -15.42 -7.20
C LYS A 371 8.78 -14.30 -6.33
N ASN A 372 8.99 -14.57 -5.04
CA ASN A 372 9.62 -13.63 -4.13
C ASN A 372 11.05 -13.29 -4.55
N ALA A 373 11.84 -14.29 -4.98
CA ALA A 373 13.21 -14.12 -5.45
C ALA A 373 13.28 -13.21 -6.69
N ALA A 374 12.36 -13.35 -7.63
CA ALA A 374 12.33 -12.51 -8.83
C ALA A 374 12.15 -11.03 -8.48
N VAL A 375 11.22 -10.72 -7.57
CA VAL A 375 10.96 -9.35 -7.11
C VAL A 375 12.12 -8.81 -6.27
N ALA A 376 12.67 -9.63 -5.36
CA ALA A 376 13.82 -9.26 -4.55
C ALA A 376 15.05 -8.94 -5.43
N ALA A 377 15.35 -9.78 -6.41
CA ALA A 377 16.46 -9.57 -7.34
C ALA A 377 16.25 -8.28 -8.18
N GLN A 378 15.01 -8.00 -8.60
CA GLN A 378 14.71 -6.78 -9.34
C GLN A 378 14.90 -5.52 -8.48
N LEU A 379 14.43 -5.52 -7.21
CA LEU A 379 14.66 -4.41 -6.28
C LEU A 379 16.14 -4.18 -6.02
N MET A 380 16.90 -5.26 -5.78
CA MET A 380 18.36 -5.16 -5.59
C MET A 380 19.05 -4.53 -6.79
N LYS A 381 18.63 -4.90 -8.00
CA LYS A 381 19.15 -4.33 -9.26
C LYS A 381 18.77 -2.86 -9.42
N ASP A 382 17.50 -2.51 -9.22
CA ASP A 382 16.99 -1.16 -9.42
C ASP A 382 17.67 -0.14 -8.50
N TYR A 383 17.97 -0.56 -7.26
CA TYR A 383 18.62 0.28 -6.26
C TYR A 383 20.12 0.02 -6.09
N HIS A 384 20.71 -0.81 -6.93
CA HIS A 384 22.15 -1.11 -6.91
C HIS A 384 22.65 -1.53 -5.51
N LEU A 385 21.93 -2.46 -4.86
CA LEU A 385 22.38 -3.04 -3.60
C LEU A 385 23.59 -3.96 -3.83
N ASP A 386 24.59 -3.91 -2.94
CA ASP A 386 25.70 -4.84 -2.96
C ASP A 386 25.23 -6.22 -2.41
N PRO A 387 25.23 -7.29 -3.21
CA PRO A 387 24.78 -8.61 -2.76
C PRO A 387 25.53 -9.14 -1.53
N ARG A 388 26.78 -8.70 -1.29
CA ARG A 388 27.62 -9.17 -0.19
C ARG A 388 27.20 -8.59 1.17
N THR A 389 26.60 -7.40 1.16
CA THR A 389 26.19 -6.67 2.38
C THR A 389 24.69 -6.63 2.57
N THR A 390 23.92 -6.99 1.54
CA THR A 390 22.45 -7.00 1.58
C THR A 390 21.93 -8.04 2.56
N VAL A 391 21.16 -7.60 3.54
CA VAL A 391 20.50 -8.45 4.55
C VAL A 391 18.99 -8.50 4.27
N PHE A 392 18.39 -9.68 4.40
CA PHE A 392 16.96 -9.88 4.34
C PHE A 392 16.35 -9.83 5.74
N VAL A 393 15.43 -8.91 5.98
CA VAL A 393 14.75 -8.76 7.27
C VAL A 393 13.28 -9.13 7.10
N GLY A 394 12.81 -10.12 7.84
CA GLY A 394 11.43 -10.57 7.84
C GLY A 394 10.61 -9.93 8.96
N GLY A 395 9.46 -9.35 8.62
CA GLY A 395 8.42 -8.89 9.52
C GLY A 395 7.06 -9.50 9.18
N GLY A 396 6.07 -9.30 10.02
CA GLY A 396 4.76 -9.92 9.89
C GLY A 396 4.69 -11.36 10.44
N GLY A 397 3.49 -11.85 10.67
CA GLY A 397 3.27 -13.16 11.29
C GLY A 397 3.80 -14.35 10.47
N GLY A 398 3.89 -14.20 9.14
CA GLY A 398 4.39 -15.24 8.22
C GLY A 398 5.90 -15.18 7.94
N ALA A 399 6.64 -14.24 8.54
CA ALA A 399 8.04 -13.96 8.18
C ALA A 399 8.95 -15.20 8.19
N ALA A 400 8.88 -16.00 9.24
CA ALA A 400 9.70 -17.21 9.37
C ALA A 400 9.33 -18.32 8.38
N ALA A 401 8.11 -18.29 7.84
CA ALA A 401 7.71 -19.26 6.81
C ALA A 401 8.27 -18.94 5.41
N VAL A 402 8.67 -17.70 5.15
CA VAL A 402 9.11 -17.26 3.81
C VAL A 402 10.58 -16.91 3.76
N VAL A 403 11.03 -16.02 4.66
CA VAL A 403 12.32 -15.31 4.53
C VAL A 403 13.53 -16.21 4.69
N PRO A 404 13.59 -17.15 5.64
CA PRO A 404 14.79 -17.98 5.84
C PRO A 404 15.12 -18.84 4.62
N HIS A 405 14.12 -19.52 4.05
CA HIS A 405 14.32 -20.33 2.85
C HIS A 405 14.69 -19.46 1.65
N LEU A 406 14.03 -18.31 1.46
CA LEU A 406 14.31 -17.38 0.38
C LEU A 406 15.76 -16.88 0.44
N ALA A 407 16.20 -16.42 1.61
CA ALA A 407 17.54 -15.92 1.82
C ALA A 407 18.60 -17.00 1.57
N LYS A 408 18.38 -18.22 2.07
CA LYS A 408 19.25 -19.39 1.80
C LYS A 408 19.36 -19.66 0.30
N THR A 409 18.24 -19.64 -0.41
CA THR A 409 18.20 -19.90 -1.86
C THR A 409 18.93 -18.83 -2.67
N MET A 410 18.84 -17.56 -2.25
CA MET A 410 19.49 -16.43 -2.91
C MET A 410 20.93 -16.17 -2.39
N GLY A 411 21.40 -16.88 -1.37
CA GLY A 411 22.75 -16.72 -0.81
C GLY A 411 22.93 -15.47 0.06
N HIS A 412 21.86 -14.99 0.69
CA HIS A 412 21.89 -13.81 1.56
C HIS A 412 21.76 -14.16 3.03
N GLN A 413 22.30 -13.29 3.88
CA GLN A 413 22.01 -13.32 5.32
C GLN A 413 20.59 -12.87 5.57
N HIS A 414 19.99 -13.42 6.63
CA HIS A 414 18.64 -13.01 7.04
C HIS A 414 18.51 -12.93 8.56
N ARG A 415 17.48 -12.23 8.97
CA ARG A 415 16.96 -12.23 10.35
C ARG A 415 15.46 -12.01 10.36
N ILE A 416 14.80 -12.59 11.33
CA ILE A 416 13.41 -12.28 11.63
C ILE A 416 13.42 -11.12 12.63
N ALA A 417 12.64 -10.08 12.38
CA ALA A 417 12.56 -8.91 13.24
C ALA A 417 12.07 -9.30 14.64
N ARG A 418 12.63 -8.66 15.65
CA ARG A 418 12.09 -8.78 17.01
C ARG A 418 10.64 -8.29 17.00
N ASN A 419 9.75 -9.04 17.64
CA ASN A 419 8.31 -8.75 17.59
C ASN A 419 7.76 -8.67 16.15
N ALA A 420 8.23 -9.53 15.26
CA ALA A 420 7.91 -9.52 13.82
C ALA A 420 6.41 -9.41 13.55
N ALA A 421 5.57 -10.11 14.32
CA ALA A 421 4.11 -10.12 14.14
C ALA A 421 3.45 -8.74 14.31
N VAL A 422 4.09 -7.81 15.02
CA VAL A 422 3.57 -6.46 15.31
C VAL A 422 4.52 -5.35 14.84
N ILE A 423 5.45 -5.67 13.95
CA ILE A 423 6.49 -4.72 13.49
C ILE A 423 5.89 -3.46 12.86
N SER A 424 4.79 -3.58 12.11
CA SER A 424 4.10 -2.46 11.49
C SER A 424 3.49 -1.53 12.56
N THR A 425 2.91 -2.08 13.64
CA THR A 425 2.42 -1.29 14.77
C THR A 425 3.57 -0.55 15.47
N ILE A 426 4.72 -1.22 15.65
CA ILE A 426 5.93 -0.59 16.19
C ILE A 426 6.40 0.53 15.26
N GLY A 427 6.41 0.27 13.96
CA GLY A 427 6.79 1.25 12.94
C GLY A 427 5.93 2.51 12.96
N VAL A 428 4.61 2.35 13.07
CA VAL A 428 3.66 3.47 13.23
C VAL A 428 3.97 4.27 14.50
N ALA A 429 4.20 3.57 15.64
CA ALA A 429 4.52 4.23 16.91
C ALA A 429 5.86 4.98 16.91
N MET A 430 6.80 4.56 16.06
CA MET A 430 8.12 5.18 15.90
C MET A 430 8.19 6.17 14.73
N ALA A 431 7.14 6.31 13.94
CA ALA A 431 7.10 7.20 12.80
C ALA A 431 7.19 8.67 13.26
N MET A 432 7.85 9.49 12.47
CA MET A 432 7.96 10.94 12.70
C MET A 432 7.09 11.68 11.69
N VAL A 433 6.72 12.90 12.02
CA VAL A 433 6.11 13.79 11.03
C VAL A 433 7.09 13.98 9.88
N ARG A 434 6.60 13.80 8.68
CA ARG A 434 7.36 13.98 7.44
C ARG A 434 6.50 14.72 6.44
N ASP A 435 7.08 15.68 5.75
CA ASP A 435 6.52 16.19 4.51
C ASP A 435 7.63 16.33 3.47
N MET A 436 7.26 16.37 2.20
CA MET A 436 8.20 16.49 1.09
C MET A 436 7.68 17.52 0.11
N ILE A 437 8.55 18.42 -0.30
CA ILE A 437 8.29 19.36 -1.38
C ILE A 437 9.24 19.07 -2.52
N GLU A 438 8.68 18.93 -3.68
CA GLU A 438 9.40 18.78 -4.94
C GLU A 438 8.94 19.87 -5.88
N ARG A 439 9.88 20.68 -6.39
CA ARG A 439 9.59 21.80 -7.28
C ARG A 439 10.56 21.83 -8.45
N SER A 440 10.04 22.11 -9.63
CA SER A 440 10.87 22.37 -10.81
C SER A 440 11.23 23.85 -10.84
N VAL A 441 12.53 24.16 -10.82
CA VAL A 441 13.04 25.54 -10.93
C VAL A 441 14.06 25.60 -12.08
N VAL A 442 13.88 26.55 -12.99
CA VAL A 442 14.82 26.76 -14.10
C VAL A 442 15.93 27.71 -13.62
N ASN A 443 17.18 27.27 -13.72
CA ASN A 443 18.37 28.01 -13.23
C ASN A 443 18.23 28.42 -11.76
N PRO A 444 18.17 27.46 -10.81
CA PRO A 444 17.91 27.77 -9.42
C PRO A 444 18.99 28.68 -8.80
N THR A 445 18.54 29.66 -8.04
CA THR A 445 19.38 30.54 -7.25
C THR A 445 19.49 30.01 -5.81
N GLN A 446 20.40 30.62 -5.02
CA GLN A 446 20.49 30.29 -3.59
C GLN A 446 19.21 30.68 -2.82
N ASP A 447 18.55 31.76 -3.25
CA ASP A 447 17.29 32.21 -2.66
C ASP A 447 16.16 31.22 -2.93
N ASP A 448 16.11 30.59 -4.10
CA ASP A 448 15.14 29.54 -4.41
C ASP A 448 15.32 28.32 -3.49
N VAL A 449 16.55 27.91 -3.24
CA VAL A 449 16.84 26.78 -2.33
C VAL A 449 16.40 27.11 -0.90
N ILE A 450 16.67 28.33 -0.43
CA ILE A 450 16.24 28.81 0.90
C ILE A 450 14.71 28.85 0.99
N ALA A 451 14.04 29.35 -0.06
CA ALA A 451 12.57 29.41 -0.12
C ALA A 451 11.93 28.02 -0.06
N ILE A 452 12.44 27.06 -0.85
CA ILE A 452 11.94 25.66 -0.86
C ILE A 452 12.15 25.00 0.50
N ARG A 453 13.33 25.21 1.13
CA ARG A 453 13.60 24.68 2.47
C ARG A 453 12.60 25.23 3.49
N ARG A 454 12.37 26.54 3.49
CA ARG A 454 11.41 27.18 4.39
C ARG A 454 9.99 26.69 4.17
N GLU A 455 9.60 26.48 2.92
CA GLU A 455 8.30 25.91 2.57
C GLU A 455 8.17 24.48 3.11
N ALA A 456 9.23 23.65 3.00
CA ALA A 456 9.24 22.28 3.54
C ALA A 456 9.13 22.27 5.08
N GLU A 457 9.82 23.18 5.76
CA GLU A 457 9.72 23.34 7.23
C GLU A 457 8.29 23.72 7.65
N LEU A 458 7.66 24.67 6.96
CA LEU A 458 6.28 25.07 7.24
C LEU A 458 5.29 23.92 6.99
N LYS A 459 5.46 23.17 5.91
CA LYS A 459 4.62 21.99 5.61
C LYS A 459 4.76 20.90 6.67
N ALA A 460 5.97 20.64 7.16
CA ALA A 460 6.16 19.69 8.24
C ALA A 460 5.45 20.15 9.54
N ILE A 461 5.49 21.46 9.85
CA ILE A 461 4.77 22.03 11.00
C ILE A 461 3.25 21.91 10.82
N GLU A 462 2.71 22.23 9.63
CA GLU A 462 1.29 22.03 9.31
C GLU A 462 0.87 20.56 9.43
N SER A 463 1.75 19.63 9.06
CA SER A 463 1.56 18.19 9.21
C SER A 463 1.68 17.69 10.65
N GLY A 464 2.03 18.56 11.61
CA GLY A 464 2.03 18.27 13.06
C GLY A 464 3.40 18.22 13.72
N ALA A 465 4.47 18.63 13.05
CA ALA A 465 5.79 18.76 13.68
C ALA A 465 5.79 19.93 14.67
N ALA A 466 6.47 19.77 15.80
CA ALA A 466 6.64 20.86 16.73
C ALA A 466 7.60 21.93 16.14
N PRO A 467 7.25 23.22 16.19
CA PRO A 467 8.15 24.29 15.75
C PRO A 467 9.51 24.17 16.43
N GLY A 468 10.59 24.32 15.66
CA GLY A 468 11.97 24.20 16.13
C GLY A 468 12.53 22.78 16.26
N THR A 469 11.75 21.76 15.86
CA THR A 469 12.23 20.35 15.79
C THR A 469 12.43 19.85 14.35
N VAL A 470 12.13 20.68 13.36
CA VAL A 470 12.26 20.38 11.94
C VAL A 470 13.64 20.79 11.42
#